data_e49b3b4bcb91cad6f705dbd425037428
#
_entry.id   e49b3b4bcb91cad6f705dbd425037428
#
_cell.length_a   1.000
_cell.length_b   1.000
_cell.length_c   1.000
_cell.angle_alpha   90.00
_cell.angle_beta   90.00
_cell.angle_gamma   90.00
#
_symmetry.space_group_name_H-M   'P 1'
#
loop_
_entity.id
_entity.type
_entity.pdbx_description
1 polymer ?
#
loop_
_entity_poly.entity_id
_entity_poly.type
_entity_poly.pdbx_seq_one_letter_code
_entity_poly.pdbx_strand_id
1 'polypeptide(L)'
;MKFGVGQPVLRIEDSRLITGQGRYTDDIEPGTGLGVAFLRAPLAHARLLSVDTSAAAAMDGVLLVATQADLDADKVGEIQCQHRLTNEDGESMTMVSHPPMVRDVNRTAGDIVAVVIAETDSIAQDAMELIDARYDSMPAVTDVYAAIEDGAPQLYDEYPRNIAFNWVEGDHVSTNAAIAGAEAAGMELFDIDVVNNRVII
;
A
#
# COMPACT_ATOMS: atom_id res chain seq x y z
N MET A 1 -3.18 13.28 42.39
CA MET A 1 -3.74 12.93 41.06
C MET A 1 -3.54 11.43 40.92
N LYS A 2 -4.61 10.64 40.78
CA LYS A 2 -4.48 9.19 40.61
C LYS A 2 -4.58 8.89 39.12
N PHE A 3 -3.49 8.43 38.52
CA PHE A 3 -3.51 7.92 37.15
C PHE A 3 -3.76 6.41 37.21
N GLY A 4 -4.78 5.94 36.52
CA GLY A 4 -5.10 4.52 36.48
C GLY A 4 -6.06 4.21 35.35
N VAL A 5 -6.23 2.93 35.04
CA VAL A 5 -7.16 2.43 34.04
C VAL A 5 -8.58 2.95 34.34
N GLY A 6 -9.28 3.47 33.33
CA GLY A 6 -10.63 4.01 33.47
C GLY A 6 -10.71 5.47 33.94
N GLN A 7 -9.60 6.16 34.07
CA GLN A 7 -9.62 7.60 34.39
C GLN A 7 -9.82 8.41 33.10
N PRO A 8 -10.70 9.45 33.11
CA PRO A 8 -10.85 10.34 31.99
C PRO A 8 -9.61 11.26 31.90
N VAL A 9 -8.71 10.97 30.99
CA VAL A 9 -7.56 11.81 30.69
C VAL A 9 -7.88 12.64 29.46
N LEU A 10 -7.89 13.97 29.61
CA LEU A 10 -8.05 14.88 28.50
C LEU A 10 -6.79 14.90 27.63
N ARG A 11 -6.94 14.87 26.32
CA ARG A 11 -5.81 15.07 25.41
C ARG A 11 -5.32 16.50 25.50
N ILE A 12 -4.00 16.68 25.49
CA ILE A 12 -3.36 18.00 25.63
C ILE A 12 -3.76 18.93 24.47
N GLU A 13 -3.98 18.35 23.28
CA GLU A 13 -4.31 19.09 22.07
C GLU A 13 -5.77 19.54 22.00
N ASP A 14 -6.67 18.93 22.76
CA ASP A 14 -8.12 19.18 22.63
C ASP A 14 -8.46 20.66 22.72
N SER A 15 -7.84 21.41 23.63
CA SER A 15 -8.15 22.82 23.84
C SER A 15 -7.89 23.69 22.61
N ARG A 16 -6.82 23.42 21.86
CA ARG A 16 -6.52 24.17 20.63
C ARG A 16 -7.30 23.63 19.42
N LEU A 17 -7.62 22.34 19.38
CA LEU A 17 -8.41 21.75 18.31
C LEU A 17 -9.85 22.26 18.32
N ILE A 18 -10.51 22.28 19.48
CA ILE A 18 -11.89 22.76 19.63
C ILE A 18 -12.04 24.28 19.51
N THR A 19 -10.94 25.04 19.60
CA THR A 19 -10.93 26.49 19.42
C THR A 19 -10.48 26.93 18.02
N GLY A 20 -10.31 25.99 17.06
CA GLY A 20 -9.87 26.31 15.70
C GLY A 20 -8.39 26.71 15.59
N GLN A 21 -7.59 26.45 16.65
CA GLN A 21 -6.15 26.73 16.66
C GLN A 21 -5.30 25.50 16.36
N GLY A 22 -5.96 24.37 16.04
CA GLY A 22 -5.30 23.18 15.57
C GLY A 22 -4.60 23.44 14.23
N ARG A 23 -3.48 22.77 14.02
CA ARG A 23 -2.76 22.76 12.75
C ARG A 23 -2.32 21.34 12.45
N TYR A 24 -2.85 20.80 11.35
CA TYR A 24 -2.39 19.56 10.73
C TYR A 24 -1.44 19.87 9.58
N THR A 25 -0.87 18.88 8.97
CA THR A 25 0.06 19.05 7.86
C THR A 25 -0.57 19.83 6.70
N ASP A 26 -1.84 19.55 6.40
CA ASP A 26 -2.59 20.19 5.31
C ASP A 26 -2.95 21.68 5.61
N ASP A 27 -2.87 22.10 6.87
CA ASP A 27 -3.06 23.49 7.28
C ASP A 27 -1.78 24.34 7.14
N ILE A 28 -0.69 23.71 6.72
CA ILE A 28 0.61 24.39 6.55
C ILE A 28 0.78 24.71 5.06
N GLU A 29 0.55 25.96 4.71
CA GLU A 29 0.83 26.43 3.35
C GLU A 29 2.34 26.63 3.17
N PRO A 30 2.99 25.87 2.27
CA PRO A 30 4.42 26.05 2.00
C PRO A 30 4.65 27.23 1.08
N GLY A 31 4.39 28.43 1.38
CA GLY A 31 4.54 29.70 0.65
C GLY A 31 5.09 29.73 -0.80
N THR A 32 5.73 28.68 -1.26
CA THR A 32 6.32 28.52 -2.61
C THR A 32 6.22 27.06 -3.11
N GLY A 33 5.21 26.30 -2.69
CA GLY A 33 5.00 24.93 -3.12
C GLY A 33 4.43 24.85 -4.54
N LEU A 34 4.72 23.72 -5.21
CA LEU A 34 4.07 23.33 -6.46
C LEU A 34 2.90 22.38 -6.13
N GLY A 35 1.88 22.40 -6.98
CA GLY A 35 0.78 21.44 -6.93
C GLY A 35 1.22 20.06 -7.45
N VAL A 36 0.75 19.01 -6.80
CA VAL A 36 1.02 17.61 -7.23
C VAL A 36 -0.27 16.80 -7.22
N ALA A 37 -0.56 16.12 -8.33
CA ALA A 37 -1.67 15.19 -8.44
C ALA A 37 -1.19 13.82 -8.94
N PHE A 38 -1.82 12.74 -8.46
CA PHE A 38 -1.50 11.38 -8.85
C PHE A 38 -2.71 10.73 -9.52
N LEU A 39 -2.53 10.29 -10.77
CA LEU A 39 -3.47 9.39 -11.40
C LEU A 39 -3.29 8.00 -10.77
N ARG A 40 -4.36 7.46 -10.22
CA ARG A 40 -4.35 6.15 -9.57
C ARG A 40 -5.22 5.15 -10.31
N ALA A 41 -4.77 3.88 -10.34
CA ALA A 41 -5.52 2.80 -10.96
C ALA A 41 -6.87 2.59 -10.26
N PRO A 42 -7.99 2.57 -11.00
CA PRO A 42 -9.32 2.39 -10.44
C PRO A 42 -9.69 0.92 -10.19
N LEU A 43 -8.93 -0.02 -10.78
CA LEU A 43 -9.18 -1.45 -10.70
C LEU A 43 -8.24 -2.12 -9.70
N ALA A 44 -8.71 -3.15 -9.02
CA ALA A 44 -7.92 -3.89 -8.04
C ALA A 44 -6.80 -4.73 -8.70
N HIS A 45 -7.05 -5.26 -9.90
CA HIS A 45 -6.05 -6.00 -10.68
C HIS A 45 -6.36 -5.82 -12.17
N ALA A 46 -5.42 -5.26 -12.90
CA ALA A 46 -5.58 -5.02 -14.33
C ALA A 46 -4.24 -4.84 -15.03
N ARG A 47 -4.22 -5.18 -16.30
CA ARG A 47 -3.13 -4.82 -17.22
C ARG A 47 -3.33 -3.40 -17.70
N LEU A 48 -2.31 -2.56 -17.56
CA LEU A 48 -2.27 -1.22 -18.13
C LEU A 48 -1.92 -1.33 -19.62
N LEU A 49 -2.88 -0.97 -20.48
CA LEU A 49 -2.73 -1.09 -21.94
C LEU A 49 -2.04 0.13 -22.54
N SER A 50 -2.40 1.32 -22.06
CA SER A 50 -1.82 2.59 -22.52
C SER A 50 -2.06 3.70 -21.50
N VAL A 51 -1.17 4.68 -21.51
CA VAL A 51 -1.32 5.97 -20.81
C VAL A 51 -0.97 7.07 -21.80
N ASP A 52 -1.95 7.92 -22.14
CA ASP A 52 -1.73 9.11 -22.94
C ASP A 52 -1.75 10.35 -22.06
N THR A 53 -0.60 10.97 -21.90
CA THR A 53 -0.37 12.16 -21.09
C THR A 53 -0.33 13.46 -21.89
N SER A 54 -0.50 13.39 -23.23
CA SER A 54 -0.25 14.51 -24.15
C SER A 54 -1.13 15.72 -23.86
N ALA A 55 -2.41 15.52 -23.55
CA ALA A 55 -3.33 16.60 -23.24
C ALA A 55 -2.98 17.27 -21.90
N ALA A 56 -2.64 16.47 -20.89
CA ALA A 56 -2.22 16.96 -19.57
C ALA A 56 -0.91 17.77 -19.66
N ALA A 57 0.07 17.26 -20.39
CA ALA A 57 1.36 17.91 -20.58
C ALA A 57 1.27 19.23 -21.38
N ALA A 58 0.24 19.40 -22.22
CA ALA A 58 0.01 20.60 -23.01
C ALA A 58 -0.77 21.68 -22.24
N MET A 59 -1.25 21.42 -21.04
CA MET A 59 -2.04 22.36 -20.25
C MET A 59 -1.16 23.46 -19.66
N ASP A 60 -1.61 24.71 -19.76
CA ASP A 60 -0.89 25.87 -19.20
C ASP A 60 -0.73 25.73 -17.68
N GLY A 61 0.48 25.99 -17.19
CA GLY A 61 0.84 25.88 -15.77
C GLY A 61 1.25 24.47 -15.33
N VAL A 62 1.20 23.47 -16.21
CA VAL A 62 1.79 22.15 -15.96
C VAL A 62 3.29 22.19 -16.22
N LEU A 63 4.06 21.68 -15.27
CA LEU A 63 5.52 21.68 -15.30
C LEU A 63 6.09 20.33 -15.69
N LEU A 64 5.43 19.24 -15.26
CA LEU A 64 5.84 17.87 -15.52
C LEU A 64 4.62 16.94 -15.48
N VAL A 65 4.56 16.01 -16.40
CA VAL A 65 3.75 14.80 -16.31
C VAL A 65 4.69 13.62 -16.49
N ALA A 66 4.72 12.70 -15.55
CA ALA A 66 5.60 11.54 -15.61
C ALA A 66 4.84 10.23 -15.34
N THR A 67 5.30 9.18 -16.00
CA THR A 67 4.83 7.79 -15.86
C THR A 67 6.02 6.90 -15.44
N GLN A 68 5.77 5.60 -15.23
CA GLN A 68 6.88 4.67 -14.96
C GLN A 68 7.89 4.63 -16.13
N ALA A 69 7.45 4.82 -17.37
CA ALA A 69 8.35 4.83 -18.52
C ALA A 69 9.38 5.97 -18.46
N ASP A 70 8.98 7.13 -17.94
CA ASP A 70 9.89 8.27 -17.74
C ASP A 70 10.91 7.98 -16.64
N LEU A 71 10.46 7.38 -15.53
CA LEU A 71 11.36 6.96 -14.45
C LEU A 71 12.35 5.88 -14.92
N ASP A 72 11.93 4.94 -15.75
CA ASP A 72 12.79 3.91 -16.32
C ASP A 72 13.84 4.54 -17.27
N ALA A 73 13.45 5.54 -18.07
CA ALA A 73 14.37 6.28 -18.95
C ALA A 73 15.43 7.06 -18.14
N ASP A 74 15.03 7.63 -17.01
CA ASP A 74 15.91 8.34 -16.08
C ASP A 74 16.68 7.41 -15.13
N LYS A 75 16.49 6.10 -15.27
CA LYS A 75 17.13 5.06 -14.44
C LYS A 75 16.83 5.21 -12.95
N VAL A 76 15.65 5.68 -12.62
CA VAL A 76 15.14 5.65 -11.26
C VAL A 76 14.92 4.20 -10.86
N GLY A 77 15.55 3.78 -9.77
CA GLY A 77 15.47 2.40 -9.29
C GLY A 77 14.10 2.06 -8.69
N GLU A 78 13.92 0.78 -8.42
CA GLU A 78 12.72 0.25 -7.77
C GLU A 78 12.76 0.45 -6.24
N ILE A 79 11.59 0.45 -5.63
CA ILE A 79 11.45 0.49 -4.18
C ILE A 79 11.96 -0.82 -3.60
N GLN A 80 13.01 -0.75 -2.79
CA GLN A 80 13.65 -1.93 -2.20
C GLN A 80 13.05 -2.25 -0.83
N CYS A 81 12.65 -3.50 -0.62
CA CYS A 81 12.33 -3.97 0.72
C CYS A 81 13.62 -3.99 1.56
N GLN A 82 13.64 -3.22 2.63
CA GLN A 82 14.80 -3.10 3.52
C GLN A 82 14.87 -4.24 4.54
N HIS A 83 13.74 -4.91 4.80
CA HIS A 83 13.66 -5.98 5.78
C HIS A 83 13.43 -7.32 5.07
N ARG A 84 14.48 -8.14 5.08
CA ARG A 84 14.43 -9.48 4.48
C ARG A 84 14.16 -10.51 5.56
N LEU A 85 13.15 -11.33 5.34
CA LEU A 85 12.80 -12.43 6.22
C LEU A 85 13.41 -13.74 5.71
N THR A 86 13.66 -14.64 6.64
CA THR A 86 14.02 -16.03 6.33
C THR A 86 12.78 -16.89 6.56
N ASN A 87 12.44 -17.69 5.58
CA ASN A 87 11.33 -18.63 5.65
C ASN A 87 11.61 -19.75 6.68
N GLU A 88 10.59 -20.47 7.07
CA GLU A 88 10.68 -21.60 7.99
C GLU A 88 11.64 -22.70 7.48
N ASP A 89 11.76 -22.85 6.16
CA ASP A 89 12.70 -23.80 5.51
C ASP A 89 14.15 -23.32 5.46
N GLY A 90 14.43 -22.11 5.96
CA GLY A 90 15.76 -21.48 5.97
C GLY A 90 16.10 -20.68 4.71
N GLU A 91 15.24 -20.70 3.69
CA GLU A 91 15.45 -19.90 2.48
C GLU A 91 15.04 -18.43 2.70
N SER A 92 15.66 -17.55 1.95
CA SER A 92 15.27 -16.13 1.97
C SER A 92 13.90 -15.93 1.30
N MET A 93 13.12 -14.98 1.81
CA MET A 93 11.86 -14.59 1.17
C MET A 93 12.09 -14.21 -0.30
N THR A 94 11.13 -14.54 -1.14
CA THR A 94 11.15 -14.11 -2.54
C THR A 94 10.92 -12.60 -2.64
N MET A 95 11.71 -11.94 -3.48
CA MET A 95 11.60 -10.50 -3.74
C MET A 95 11.07 -10.30 -5.14
N VAL A 96 10.00 -9.52 -5.27
CA VAL A 96 9.46 -9.12 -6.56
C VAL A 96 9.82 -7.68 -6.88
N SER A 97 9.76 -7.36 -8.17
CA SER A 97 9.87 -6.00 -8.68
C SER A 97 8.77 -5.10 -8.09
N HIS A 98 9.16 -3.96 -7.52
CA HIS A 98 8.25 -2.97 -6.99
C HIS A 98 8.60 -1.58 -7.52
N PRO A 99 8.17 -1.25 -8.76
CA PRO A 99 8.39 0.06 -9.33
C PRO A 99 7.55 1.12 -8.61
N PRO A 100 8.01 2.39 -8.56
CA PRO A 100 7.28 3.49 -7.93
C PRO A 100 5.89 3.74 -8.53
N MET A 101 5.71 3.47 -9.82
CA MET A 101 4.44 3.57 -10.53
C MET A 101 4.17 2.29 -11.34
N VAL A 102 2.93 2.13 -11.80
CA VAL A 102 2.53 0.95 -12.59
C VAL A 102 3.31 0.92 -13.90
N ARG A 103 4.04 -0.21 -14.14
CA ARG A 103 4.72 -0.46 -15.41
C ARG A 103 3.78 -1.16 -16.39
N ASP A 104 3.27 -2.33 -16.04
CA ASP A 104 2.45 -3.17 -16.93
C ASP A 104 1.14 -3.62 -16.27
N VAL A 105 1.16 -3.93 -14.98
CA VAL A 105 0.04 -4.49 -14.24
C VAL A 105 -0.09 -3.78 -12.90
N ASN A 106 -1.26 -3.20 -12.64
CA ASN A 106 -1.59 -2.79 -11.28
C ASN A 106 -2.15 -3.98 -10.50
N ARG A 107 -1.78 -4.08 -9.23
CA ARG A 107 -2.14 -5.19 -8.35
C ARG A 107 -2.96 -4.77 -7.15
N THR A 108 -3.17 -3.47 -7.03
CA THR A 108 -3.98 -2.86 -5.97
C THR A 108 -4.75 -1.69 -6.55
N ALA A 109 -6.01 -1.53 -6.15
CA ALA A 109 -6.74 -0.30 -6.44
C ALA A 109 -6.02 0.87 -5.74
N GLY A 110 -5.72 1.91 -6.53
CA GLY A 110 -4.96 3.06 -6.03
C GLY A 110 -3.46 3.04 -6.34
N ASP A 111 -2.93 2.01 -7.01
CA ASP A 111 -1.57 2.03 -7.54
C ASP A 111 -1.36 3.27 -8.41
N ILE A 112 -0.21 3.93 -8.26
CA ILE A 112 0.09 5.16 -8.99
C ILE A 112 0.42 4.83 -10.45
N VAL A 113 -0.26 5.48 -11.39
CA VAL A 113 -0.07 5.31 -12.84
C VAL A 113 0.70 6.45 -13.46
N ALA A 114 0.43 7.67 -13.01
CA ALA A 114 1.12 8.88 -13.44
C ALA A 114 1.14 9.92 -12.34
N VAL A 115 2.07 10.85 -12.42
CA VAL A 115 2.15 12.03 -11.57
C VAL A 115 2.13 13.29 -12.42
N VAL A 116 1.42 14.31 -11.95
CA VAL A 116 1.41 15.66 -12.53
C VAL A 116 1.97 16.63 -11.51
N ILE A 117 2.88 17.49 -11.93
CA ILE A 117 3.41 18.61 -11.17
C ILE A 117 3.04 19.90 -11.91
N ALA A 118 2.42 20.83 -11.22
CA ALA A 118 1.94 22.08 -11.79
C ALA A 118 2.19 23.27 -10.83
N GLU A 119 1.94 24.47 -11.30
CA GLU A 119 2.10 25.70 -10.52
C GLU A 119 1.17 25.78 -9.29
N THR A 120 -0.01 25.11 -9.37
CA THR A 120 -0.98 25.01 -8.28
C THR A 120 -1.60 23.63 -8.21
N ASP A 121 -2.16 23.26 -7.04
CA ASP A 121 -2.89 22.00 -6.85
C ASP A 121 -4.10 21.89 -7.78
N SER A 122 -4.84 22.97 -8.02
CA SER A 122 -5.99 22.96 -8.93
C SER A 122 -5.57 22.63 -10.36
N ILE A 123 -4.48 23.24 -10.85
CA ILE A 123 -3.96 22.94 -12.20
C ILE A 123 -3.49 21.49 -12.27
N ALA A 124 -2.82 20.98 -11.22
CA ALA A 124 -2.37 19.59 -11.19
C ALA A 124 -3.55 18.61 -11.25
N GLN A 125 -4.65 18.87 -10.53
CA GLN A 125 -5.86 18.07 -10.53
C GLN A 125 -6.56 18.10 -11.89
N ASP A 126 -6.78 19.29 -12.46
CA ASP A 126 -7.42 19.46 -13.77
C ASP A 126 -6.61 18.75 -14.87
N ALA A 127 -5.29 18.87 -14.84
CA ALA A 127 -4.41 18.20 -15.78
C ALA A 127 -4.42 16.66 -15.59
N MET A 128 -4.45 16.17 -14.37
CA MET A 128 -4.52 14.74 -14.08
C MET A 128 -5.78 14.11 -14.69
N GLU A 129 -6.92 14.81 -14.68
CA GLU A 129 -8.18 14.36 -15.30
C GLU A 129 -8.11 14.26 -16.82
N LEU A 130 -7.15 14.92 -17.49
CA LEU A 130 -6.93 14.84 -18.92
C LEU A 130 -6.09 13.63 -19.37
N ILE A 131 -5.55 12.85 -18.42
CA ILE A 131 -4.76 11.66 -18.74
C ILE A 131 -5.70 10.51 -19.15
N ASP A 132 -5.55 9.97 -20.38
CA ASP A 132 -6.29 8.78 -20.83
C ASP A 132 -5.50 7.51 -20.53
N ALA A 133 -5.92 6.77 -19.49
CA ALA A 133 -5.33 5.48 -19.13
C ALA A 133 -6.33 4.35 -19.43
N ARG A 134 -5.88 3.32 -20.14
CA ARG A 134 -6.70 2.19 -20.56
C ARG A 134 -6.24 0.91 -19.89
N TYR A 135 -7.21 0.15 -19.43
CA TYR A 135 -6.97 -1.06 -18.66
C TYR A 135 -7.71 -2.26 -19.23
N ASP A 136 -7.09 -3.43 -19.09
CA ASP A 136 -7.74 -4.72 -19.27
C ASP A 136 -7.89 -5.38 -17.90
N SER A 137 -9.14 -5.57 -17.45
CA SER A 137 -9.45 -6.08 -16.11
C SER A 137 -9.02 -7.53 -15.98
N MET A 138 -8.36 -7.85 -14.88
CA MET A 138 -7.94 -9.19 -14.51
C MET A 138 -8.68 -9.66 -13.26
N PRO A 139 -8.77 -10.98 -13.03
CA PRO A 139 -9.33 -11.50 -11.78
C PRO A 139 -8.56 -10.95 -10.57
N ALA A 140 -9.29 -10.43 -9.60
CA ALA A 140 -8.74 -9.88 -8.36
C ALA A 140 -9.04 -10.79 -7.17
N VAL A 141 -8.17 -10.74 -6.17
CA VAL A 141 -8.36 -11.42 -4.88
C VAL A 141 -8.45 -10.36 -3.79
N THR A 142 -9.53 -10.39 -3.02
CA THR A 142 -9.81 -9.43 -1.95
C THR A 142 -9.88 -10.06 -0.56
N ASP A 143 -9.84 -11.38 -0.49
CA ASP A 143 -9.84 -12.15 0.75
C ASP A 143 -8.52 -12.92 0.90
N VAL A 144 -7.89 -12.82 2.07
CA VAL A 144 -6.56 -13.39 2.30
C VAL A 144 -6.57 -14.92 2.35
N TYR A 145 -7.66 -15.54 2.82
CA TYR A 145 -7.79 -16.98 2.84
C TYR A 145 -8.07 -17.52 1.44
N ALA A 146 -8.96 -16.85 0.69
CA ALA A 146 -9.19 -17.19 -0.71
C ALA A 146 -7.94 -17.02 -1.58
N ALA A 147 -7.05 -16.09 -1.24
CA ALA A 147 -5.82 -15.84 -1.99
C ALA A 147 -4.85 -17.03 -2.00
N ILE A 148 -4.85 -17.86 -0.96
CA ILE A 148 -3.95 -19.02 -0.84
C ILE A 148 -4.58 -20.34 -1.26
N GLU A 149 -5.85 -20.34 -1.68
CA GLU A 149 -6.53 -21.53 -2.17
C GLU A 149 -6.00 -21.98 -3.54
N ASP A 150 -6.14 -23.27 -3.81
CA ASP A 150 -5.74 -23.80 -5.10
C ASP A 150 -6.59 -23.23 -6.23
N GLY A 151 -5.94 -22.67 -7.25
CA GLY A 151 -6.60 -22.03 -8.38
C GLY A 151 -7.00 -20.57 -8.15
N ALA A 152 -6.64 -19.97 -7.02
CA ALA A 152 -6.83 -18.54 -6.81
C ALA A 152 -6.09 -17.71 -7.88
N PRO A 153 -6.65 -16.55 -8.29
CA PRO A 153 -5.93 -15.62 -9.15
C PRO A 153 -4.58 -15.24 -8.56
N GLN A 154 -3.52 -15.35 -9.36
CA GLN A 154 -2.16 -15.08 -8.91
C GLN A 154 -1.77 -13.65 -9.25
N LEU A 155 -1.26 -12.90 -8.25
CA LEU A 155 -0.87 -11.50 -8.42
C LEU A 155 0.55 -11.35 -8.96
N TYR A 156 1.45 -12.26 -8.58
CA TYR A 156 2.84 -12.32 -9.05
C TYR A 156 3.17 -13.76 -9.41
N ASP A 157 3.75 -13.98 -10.58
CA ASP A 157 4.13 -15.30 -11.04
C ASP A 157 5.19 -15.95 -10.12
N GLU A 158 6.00 -15.12 -9.47
CA GLU A 158 7.06 -15.53 -8.55
C GLU A 158 6.53 -15.99 -7.18
N TYR A 159 5.26 -15.70 -6.85
CA TYR A 159 4.65 -16.05 -5.56
C TYR A 159 3.60 -17.17 -5.72
N PRO A 160 4.00 -18.44 -5.75
CA PRO A 160 3.03 -19.54 -5.79
C PRO A 160 1.99 -19.38 -4.66
N ARG A 161 0.71 -19.49 -5.03
CA ARG A 161 -0.42 -19.32 -4.10
C ARG A 161 -0.45 -17.93 -3.41
N ASN A 162 0.12 -16.89 -4.06
CA ASN A 162 0.25 -15.55 -3.50
C ASN A 162 1.04 -15.47 -2.17
N ILE A 163 1.89 -16.46 -1.87
CA ILE A 163 2.69 -16.50 -0.64
C ILE A 163 4.06 -15.90 -0.91
N ALA A 164 4.33 -14.73 -0.35
CA ALA A 164 5.62 -14.05 -0.46
C ALA A 164 6.68 -14.66 0.48
N PHE A 165 6.26 -15.06 1.68
CA PHE A 165 7.10 -15.72 2.67
C PHE A 165 6.25 -16.48 3.68
N ASN A 166 6.86 -17.48 4.33
CA ASN A 166 6.31 -18.19 5.47
C ASN A 166 7.29 -18.07 6.64
N TRP A 167 7.03 -17.08 7.48
CA TRP A 167 7.91 -16.74 8.59
C TRP A 167 7.34 -17.21 9.92
N VAL A 168 8.23 -17.76 10.70
CA VAL A 168 7.91 -18.32 12.00
C VAL A 168 8.94 -17.86 13.02
N GLU A 169 8.51 -17.47 14.19
CA GLU A 169 9.37 -17.10 15.33
C GLU A 169 8.89 -17.77 16.61
N GLY A 170 9.83 -18.26 17.42
CA GLY A 170 9.55 -18.92 18.68
C GLY A 170 9.69 -20.44 18.62
N ASP A 171 9.33 -21.10 19.71
CA ASP A 171 9.34 -22.58 19.84
C ASP A 171 7.95 -23.16 19.61
N HIS A 172 7.67 -23.55 18.36
CA HIS A 172 6.40 -24.14 17.96
C HIS A 172 6.09 -25.44 18.70
N VAL A 173 7.10 -26.28 18.89
CA VAL A 173 6.89 -27.59 19.51
C VAL A 173 6.41 -27.42 20.94
N SER A 174 7.10 -26.57 21.69
CA SER A 174 6.71 -26.28 23.08
C SER A 174 5.38 -25.54 23.16
N THR A 175 5.11 -24.60 22.26
CA THR A 175 3.85 -23.85 22.22
C THR A 175 2.67 -24.77 21.91
N ASN A 176 2.77 -25.58 20.85
CA ASN A 176 1.70 -26.51 20.48
C ASN A 176 1.45 -27.57 21.57
N ALA A 177 2.51 -28.06 22.22
CA ALA A 177 2.37 -28.98 23.34
C ALA A 177 1.65 -28.31 24.53
N ALA A 178 1.94 -27.05 24.82
CA ALA A 178 1.27 -26.29 25.87
C ALA A 178 -0.21 -26.05 25.55
N ILE A 179 -0.55 -25.71 24.30
CA ILE A 179 -1.93 -25.53 23.83
C ILE A 179 -2.71 -26.84 23.96
N ALA A 180 -2.18 -27.93 23.42
CA ALA A 180 -2.81 -29.26 23.51
C ALA A 180 -2.98 -29.72 24.98
N GLY A 181 -2.02 -29.39 25.85
CA GLY A 181 -2.12 -29.63 27.28
C GLY A 181 -3.21 -28.81 27.95
N ALA A 182 -3.42 -27.58 27.52
CA ALA A 182 -4.47 -26.69 28.01
C ALA A 182 -5.86 -27.18 27.62
N GLU A 183 -6.06 -27.62 26.40
CA GLU A 183 -7.30 -28.24 25.93
C GLU A 183 -7.62 -29.52 26.73
N ALA A 184 -6.63 -30.40 26.90
CA ALA A 184 -6.78 -31.62 27.69
C ALA A 184 -7.12 -31.36 29.18
N ALA A 185 -6.72 -30.18 29.71
CA ALA A 185 -7.08 -29.74 31.04
C ALA A 185 -8.46 -29.03 31.12
N GLY A 186 -9.20 -28.95 30.02
CA GLY A 186 -10.52 -28.32 29.93
C GLY A 186 -10.49 -26.79 29.99
N MET A 187 -9.37 -26.17 29.66
CA MET A 187 -9.27 -24.72 29.51
C MET A 187 -9.83 -24.29 28.17
N GLU A 188 -10.57 -23.20 28.17
CA GLU A 188 -11.12 -22.61 26.95
C GLU A 188 -10.03 -21.84 26.21
N LEU A 189 -9.80 -22.19 24.93
CA LEU A 189 -8.88 -21.52 24.06
C LEU A 189 -9.66 -20.52 23.20
N PHE A 190 -9.19 -19.28 23.16
CA PHE A 190 -9.68 -18.28 22.22
C PHE A 190 -8.72 -18.21 21.04
N ASP A 191 -9.22 -18.58 19.87
CA ASP A 191 -8.49 -18.38 18.63
C ASP A 191 -8.71 -16.93 18.15
N ILE A 192 -7.62 -16.19 18.03
CA ILE A 192 -7.67 -14.80 17.55
C ILE A 192 -6.93 -14.75 16.22
N ASP A 193 -7.70 -14.77 15.13
CA ASP A 193 -7.16 -14.50 13.81
C ASP A 193 -6.83 -13.01 13.66
N VAL A 194 -5.55 -12.68 13.66
CA VAL A 194 -5.10 -11.34 13.30
C VAL A 194 -4.81 -11.30 11.82
N VAL A 195 -5.82 -10.90 11.03
CA VAL A 195 -5.64 -10.66 9.61
C VAL A 195 -5.13 -9.24 9.40
N ASN A 196 -3.88 -9.12 9.02
CA ASN A 196 -3.33 -7.84 8.61
C ASN A 196 -3.48 -7.68 7.08
N ASN A 197 -4.49 -6.94 6.63
CA ASN A 197 -4.77 -6.66 5.22
C ASN A 197 -3.73 -5.74 4.57
N ARG A 198 -2.68 -5.37 5.27
CA ARG A 198 -1.55 -4.66 4.68
C ARG A 198 -0.52 -5.69 4.26
N VAL A 199 -0.49 -6.00 2.98
CA VAL A 199 0.73 -6.43 2.33
C VAL A 199 1.66 -5.22 2.39
N ILE A 200 2.51 -5.16 3.40
CA ILE A 200 3.62 -4.22 3.41
C ILE A 200 4.68 -4.88 2.56
N ILE A 201 4.73 -4.46 1.34
CA ILE A 201 5.81 -4.79 0.43
C ILE A 201 6.99 -3.90 0.74
#